data_85d2808a2f07a6a5fbbaaa0f77c7b1e0
#
_entry.id   85d2808a2f07a6a5fbbaaa0f77c7b1e0
#
_cell.length_a   1.000
_cell.length_b   1.000
_cell.length_c   1.000
_cell.angle_alpha   90.00
_cell.angle_beta   90.00
_cell.angle_gamma   90.00
#
_symmetry.space_group_name_H-M   'P 1'
#
loop_
_entity.id
_entity.type
_entity.pdbx_description
1 polymer ?
#
loop_
_entity_poly.entity_id
_entity_poly.type
_entity_poly.pdbx_seq_one_letter_code
_entity_poly.pdbx_strand_id
1 'polypeptide(L)'
;MHDKVVSSSSLLPNAQAWQNILAKFVLLFFGIALWMKWMSMSAGFIVALVWILDNGHRRLGQIIKEPLVLAILILCAALALGILWGDYPESGRLKWRRYFALLVFIPFLSLLNKDRLPWAIGGLVSGYAIVLMIGIYQCVIAGEQGIPPLDISYLTFSSMLGIGIIISIYLAGESNHKKIKSALWFLTLLLLYVQFNQHGRGPLVATLLGSGLLIFLRYKSEKKVLLSIAVCFIITAVAFAYSGGLYQRLAQVQTDIELSQQGKYDTSLGYRFAVWDVGLHGIAEKPLFGHGTGVPEGYFEKTVMTYKGGIYKDLPKYMETSHYHNDWIEIGMHLGAFGLLVFAFLLRSWFQTLKAHSLSIPGAALVCFIFISGLTDTFALYTKVVTFLLVITAVAIVWQKKNMGEKTWEYKRVGIF
;
A
#
# COMPACT_ATOMS: atom_id res chain seq x y z
N MET A 1 -54.43 11.67 -40.80
CA MET A 1 -53.85 10.89 -39.66
C MET A 1 -52.34 10.81 -39.90
N HIS A 2 -51.59 11.70 -39.26
CA HIS A 2 -50.11 11.63 -39.25
C HIS A 2 -49.71 11.24 -37.85
N ASP A 3 -49.32 9.97 -37.68
CA ASP A 3 -48.72 9.47 -36.47
C ASP A 3 -47.36 10.11 -36.29
N LYS A 4 -47.24 10.98 -35.29
CA LYS A 4 -45.94 11.42 -34.79
C LYS A 4 -45.28 10.25 -34.06
N VAL A 5 -44.35 9.59 -34.73
CA VAL A 5 -43.38 8.72 -34.05
C VAL A 5 -42.58 9.62 -33.10
N VAL A 6 -42.90 9.57 -31.83
CA VAL A 6 -42.10 10.19 -30.75
C VAL A 6 -40.83 9.41 -30.68
N SER A 7 -39.72 10.03 -31.14
CA SER A 7 -38.37 9.45 -31.10
C SER A 7 -37.98 9.23 -29.66
N SER A 8 -37.70 7.97 -29.30
CA SER A 8 -37.21 7.51 -27.97
C SER A 8 -35.77 8.00 -27.67
N SER A 9 -35.25 8.99 -28.37
CA SER A 9 -33.86 9.49 -28.27
C SER A 9 -33.63 10.55 -27.17
N SER A 10 -34.68 11.04 -26.51
CA SER A 10 -34.55 12.11 -25.49
C SER A 10 -34.20 11.65 -24.07
N LEU A 11 -34.27 10.35 -23.79
CA LEU A 11 -33.94 9.81 -22.46
C LEU A 11 -32.46 9.46 -22.27
N LEU A 12 -31.71 9.19 -23.35
CA LEU A 12 -30.32 8.75 -23.31
C LEU A 12 -29.32 9.83 -22.82
N PRO A 13 -29.42 11.13 -23.19
CA PRO A 13 -28.51 12.17 -22.71
C PRO A 13 -28.58 12.37 -21.20
N ASN A 14 -29.78 12.26 -20.59
CA ASN A 14 -29.97 12.43 -19.17
C ASN A 14 -29.34 11.28 -18.36
N ALA A 15 -29.45 10.05 -18.85
CA ALA A 15 -28.87 8.87 -18.15
C ALA A 15 -27.34 8.94 -18.09
N GLN A 16 -26.67 9.32 -19.18
CA GLN A 16 -25.20 9.49 -19.19
C GLN A 16 -24.73 10.64 -18.30
N ALA A 17 -25.49 11.74 -18.23
CA ALA A 17 -25.18 12.86 -17.35
C ALA A 17 -25.23 12.43 -15.88
N TRP A 18 -26.27 11.71 -15.48
CA TRP A 18 -26.40 11.18 -14.11
C TRP A 18 -25.31 10.17 -13.75
N GLN A 19 -24.97 9.26 -14.65
CA GLN A 19 -23.88 8.30 -14.44
C GLN A 19 -22.54 9.03 -14.22
N ASN A 20 -22.29 10.10 -14.98
CA ASN A 20 -21.07 10.90 -14.83
C ASN A 20 -21.04 11.66 -13.48
N ILE A 21 -22.15 12.26 -13.07
CA ILE A 21 -22.28 12.94 -11.77
C ILE A 21 -22.07 11.94 -10.62
N LEU A 22 -22.73 10.79 -10.70
CA LEU A 22 -22.61 9.74 -9.69
C LEU A 22 -21.18 9.23 -9.58
N ALA A 23 -20.50 8.99 -10.70
CA ALA A 23 -19.11 8.56 -10.72
C ALA A 23 -18.18 9.62 -10.10
N LYS A 24 -18.36 10.92 -10.40
CA LYS A 24 -17.60 12.02 -9.79
C LYS A 24 -17.77 12.05 -8.28
N PHE A 25 -19.03 11.97 -7.81
CA PHE A 25 -19.35 11.97 -6.38
C PHE A 25 -18.72 10.76 -5.67
N VAL A 26 -18.83 9.56 -6.24
CA VAL A 26 -18.29 8.33 -5.64
C VAL A 26 -16.76 8.35 -5.59
N LEU A 27 -16.09 8.86 -6.61
CA LEU A 27 -14.63 9.01 -6.61
C LEU A 27 -14.15 10.02 -5.55
N LEU A 28 -14.87 11.14 -5.37
CA LEU A 28 -14.61 12.10 -4.31
C LEU A 28 -14.82 11.47 -2.93
N PHE A 29 -15.98 10.85 -2.73
CA PHE A 29 -16.35 10.21 -1.47
C PHE A 29 -15.38 9.09 -1.10
N PHE A 30 -14.97 8.27 -2.06
CA PHE A 30 -14.03 7.16 -1.83
C PHE A 30 -12.71 7.62 -1.23
N GLY A 31 -12.13 8.71 -1.76
CA GLY A 31 -10.88 9.26 -1.26
C GLY A 31 -10.95 9.69 0.21
N ILE A 32 -12.11 10.22 0.65
CA ILE A 32 -12.35 10.61 2.04
C ILE A 32 -12.65 9.38 2.90
N ALA A 33 -13.55 8.52 2.44
CA ALA A 33 -14.02 7.33 3.16
C ALA A 33 -12.91 6.29 3.41
N LEU A 34 -11.85 6.32 2.61
CA LEU A 34 -10.70 5.41 2.72
C LEU A 34 -10.10 5.37 4.13
N TRP A 35 -10.11 6.50 4.82
CA TRP A 35 -9.51 6.65 6.16
C TRP A 35 -10.45 6.30 7.30
N MET A 36 -11.75 6.20 7.05
CA MET A 36 -12.73 5.88 8.07
C MET A 36 -12.83 4.36 8.30
N LYS A 37 -12.87 3.93 9.57
CA LYS A 37 -12.78 2.52 9.97
C LYS A 37 -13.79 1.61 9.28
N TRP A 38 -15.07 2.04 9.20
CA TRP A 38 -16.16 1.22 8.67
C TRP A 38 -16.54 1.56 7.22
N MET A 39 -16.10 2.71 6.71
CA MET A 39 -16.55 3.22 5.41
C MET A 39 -15.67 2.77 4.23
N SER A 40 -14.39 2.43 4.45
CA SER A 40 -13.46 2.11 3.37
C SER A 40 -13.90 0.86 2.58
N MET A 41 -14.42 -0.16 3.26
CA MET A 41 -14.89 -1.39 2.64
C MET A 41 -16.20 -1.16 1.89
N SER A 42 -17.16 -0.50 2.53
CA SER A 42 -18.44 -0.11 1.91
C SER A 42 -18.24 0.81 0.71
N ALA A 43 -17.31 1.76 0.80
CA ALA A 43 -16.96 2.64 -0.31
C ALA A 43 -16.37 1.87 -1.51
N GLY A 44 -15.57 0.81 -1.26
CA GLY A 44 -15.07 -0.08 -2.30
C GLY A 44 -16.21 -0.80 -3.06
N PHE A 45 -17.21 -1.28 -2.34
CA PHE A 45 -18.42 -1.87 -2.96
C PHE A 45 -19.21 -0.85 -3.76
N ILE A 46 -19.36 0.39 -3.25
CA ILE A 46 -20.04 1.47 -3.96
C ILE A 46 -19.30 1.81 -5.27
N VAL A 47 -17.95 1.87 -5.25
CA VAL A 47 -17.14 2.07 -6.45
C VAL A 47 -17.41 0.95 -7.47
N ALA A 48 -17.45 -0.31 -7.04
CA ALA A 48 -17.73 -1.44 -7.92
C ALA A 48 -19.16 -1.38 -8.50
N LEU A 49 -20.16 -1.02 -7.67
CA LEU A 49 -21.55 -0.85 -8.13
C LEU A 49 -21.68 0.25 -9.17
N VAL A 50 -21.09 1.43 -8.90
CA VAL A 50 -21.13 2.56 -9.84
C VAL A 50 -20.37 2.23 -11.13
N TRP A 51 -19.28 1.46 -11.05
CA TRP A 51 -18.58 0.96 -12.23
C TRP A 51 -19.47 0.07 -13.11
N ILE A 52 -20.29 -0.81 -12.51
CA ILE A 52 -21.26 -1.63 -13.25
C ILE A 52 -22.32 -0.72 -13.92
N LEU A 53 -22.88 0.23 -13.15
CA LEU A 53 -23.89 1.18 -13.65
C LEU A 53 -23.32 2.08 -14.79
N ASP A 54 -22.02 2.43 -14.75
CA ASP A 54 -21.32 3.20 -15.77
C ASP A 54 -20.88 2.31 -16.96
N ASN A 55 -21.42 1.09 -17.09
CA ASN A 55 -21.03 0.12 -18.11
C ASN A 55 -19.52 -0.20 -18.14
N GLY A 56 -18.86 -0.12 -16.99
CA GLY A 56 -17.42 -0.33 -16.85
C GLY A 56 -16.95 -1.72 -17.28
N HIS A 57 -17.82 -2.73 -17.20
CA HIS A 57 -17.55 -4.10 -17.66
C HIS A 57 -17.19 -4.15 -19.15
N ARG A 58 -17.74 -3.26 -19.97
CA ARG A 58 -17.39 -3.15 -21.42
C ARG A 58 -15.95 -2.66 -21.63
N ARG A 59 -15.37 -1.96 -20.65
CA ARG A 59 -13.99 -1.47 -20.68
C ARG A 59 -12.99 -2.47 -20.09
N LEU A 60 -13.46 -3.57 -19.49
CA LEU A 60 -12.64 -4.55 -18.80
C LEU A 60 -11.55 -5.13 -19.72
N GLY A 61 -11.88 -5.45 -20.98
CA GLY A 61 -10.92 -5.97 -21.97
C GLY A 61 -9.77 -5.01 -22.31
N GLN A 62 -9.96 -3.68 -22.10
CA GLN A 62 -8.87 -2.70 -22.27
C GLN A 62 -8.02 -2.61 -21.00
N ILE A 63 -8.66 -2.70 -19.82
CA ILE A 63 -8.01 -2.52 -18.53
C ILE A 63 -7.16 -3.74 -18.15
N ILE A 64 -7.57 -4.94 -18.53
CA ILE A 64 -6.80 -6.19 -18.30
C ILE A 64 -5.42 -6.14 -19.00
N LYS A 65 -5.25 -5.28 -20.03
CA LYS A 65 -3.96 -5.08 -20.68
C LYS A 65 -2.94 -4.35 -19.79
N GLU A 66 -3.37 -3.69 -18.71
CA GLU A 66 -2.45 -3.10 -17.75
C GLU A 66 -1.79 -4.22 -16.91
N PRO A 67 -0.46 -4.31 -16.88
CA PRO A 67 0.24 -5.41 -16.21
C PRO A 67 -0.16 -5.59 -14.74
N LEU A 68 -0.39 -4.50 -14.02
CA LEU A 68 -0.81 -4.54 -12.62
C LEU A 68 -2.20 -5.18 -12.44
N VAL A 69 -3.15 -4.90 -13.34
CA VAL A 69 -4.48 -5.52 -13.30
C VAL A 69 -4.40 -7.03 -13.46
N LEU A 70 -3.62 -7.49 -14.45
CA LEU A 70 -3.41 -8.91 -14.67
C LEU A 70 -2.76 -9.59 -13.45
N ALA A 71 -1.74 -8.95 -12.88
CA ALA A 71 -1.06 -9.48 -11.71
C ALA A 71 -1.96 -9.56 -10.46
N ILE A 72 -2.82 -8.57 -10.25
CA ILE A 72 -3.83 -8.60 -9.18
C ILE A 72 -4.79 -9.77 -9.38
N LEU A 73 -5.30 -9.96 -10.59
CA LEU A 73 -6.20 -11.06 -10.90
C LEU A 73 -5.53 -12.42 -10.68
N ILE A 74 -4.27 -12.58 -11.11
CA ILE A 74 -3.51 -13.81 -10.92
C ILE A 74 -3.29 -14.11 -9.42
N LEU A 75 -2.90 -13.10 -8.62
CA LEU A 75 -2.72 -13.29 -7.18
C LEU A 75 -4.02 -13.67 -6.48
N CYS A 76 -5.11 -12.96 -6.79
CA CYS A 76 -6.43 -13.28 -6.22
C CYS A 76 -6.92 -14.68 -6.64
N ALA A 77 -6.72 -15.07 -7.89
CA ALA A 77 -7.05 -16.39 -8.38
C ALA A 77 -6.19 -17.48 -7.71
N ALA A 78 -4.88 -17.27 -7.57
CA ALA A 78 -3.99 -18.19 -6.88
C ALA A 78 -4.39 -18.41 -5.42
N LEU A 79 -4.70 -17.32 -4.69
CA LEU A 79 -5.20 -17.39 -3.32
C LEU A 79 -6.57 -18.10 -3.23
N ALA A 80 -7.47 -17.85 -4.17
CA ALA A 80 -8.76 -18.54 -4.22
C ALA A 80 -8.60 -20.03 -4.48
N LEU A 81 -7.72 -20.43 -5.42
CA LEU A 81 -7.39 -21.81 -5.69
C LEU A 81 -6.72 -22.50 -4.50
N GLY A 82 -5.87 -21.77 -3.76
CA GLY A 82 -5.18 -22.25 -2.56
C GLY A 82 -6.11 -22.78 -1.46
N ILE A 83 -7.38 -22.38 -1.48
CA ILE A 83 -8.40 -22.90 -0.54
C ILE A 83 -8.66 -24.41 -0.78
N LEU A 84 -8.48 -24.90 -2.01
CA LEU A 84 -8.81 -26.27 -2.37
C LEU A 84 -7.89 -27.32 -1.71
N TRP A 85 -6.69 -26.90 -1.25
CA TRP A 85 -5.75 -27.79 -0.56
C TRP A 85 -5.35 -27.28 0.82
N GLY A 86 -6.17 -26.42 1.43
CA GLY A 86 -5.91 -25.87 2.76
C GLY A 86 -5.91 -26.96 3.85
N ASP A 87 -4.82 -27.02 4.62
CA ASP A 87 -4.68 -28.01 5.71
C ASP A 87 -5.56 -27.70 6.92
N TYR A 88 -6.00 -26.46 7.05
CA TYR A 88 -6.70 -25.94 8.24
C TYR A 88 -7.95 -25.13 7.84
N PRO A 89 -8.98 -25.79 7.26
CA PRO A 89 -10.17 -25.08 6.78
C PRO A 89 -10.99 -24.40 7.89
N GLU A 90 -10.80 -24.84 9.14
CA GLU A 90 -11.57 -24.38 10.30
C GLU A 90 -10.95 -23.19 11.02
N SER A 91 -9.70 -22.80 10.73
CA SER A 91 -9.10 -21.63 11.35
C SER A 91 -9.87 -20.38 10.94
N GLY A 92 -10.81 -19.96 11.79
CA GLY A 92 -11.90 -19.03 11.46
C GLY A 92 -11.49 -17.59 11.15
N ARG A 93 -10.21 -17.30 10.97
CA ARG A 93 -9.71 -15.95 10.70
C ARG A 93 -9.33 -15.79 9.25
N LEU A 94 -10.33 -15.47 8.46
CA LEU A 94 -10.21 -15.27 7.02
C LEU A 94 -9.49 -13.93 6.67
N LYS A 95 -8.32 -13.68 7.26
CA LYS A 95 -7.54 -12.45 6.99
C LYS A 95 -7.07 -12.37 5.55
N TRP A 96 -6.79 -13.49 4.91
CA TRP A 96 -6.44 -13.57 3.50
C TRP A 96 -7.47 -12.90 2.57
N ARG A 97 -8.75 -12.79 2.98
CA ARG A 97 -9.78 -12.03 2.24
C ARG A 97 -9.37 -10.58 2.01
N ARG A 98 -8.48 -10.04 2.85
CA ARG A 98 -7.98 -8.66 2.70
C ARG A 98 -7.19 -8.45 1.43
N TYR A 99 -6.54 -9.49 0.88
CA TYR A 99 -5.90 -9.40 -0.43
C TYR A 99 -6.87 -9.06 -1.56
N PHE A 100 -8.15 -9.43 -1.46
CA PHE A 100 -9.16 -9.07 -2.46
C PHE A 100 -9.50 -7.56 -2.50
N ALA A 101 -9.04 -6.78 -1.51
CA ALA A 101 -9.10 -5.32 -1.60
C ALA A 101 -8.28 -4.77 -2.79
N LEU A 102 -7.28 -5.52 -3.28
CA LEU A 102 -6.55 -5.18 -4.50
C LEU A 102 -7.47 -5.05 -5.72
N LEU A 103 -8.55 -5.82 -5.77
CA LEU A 103 -9.51 -5.79 -6.89
C LEU A 103 -10.19 -4.43 -7.07
N VAL A 104 -10.22 -3.56 -6.04
CA VAL A 104 -10.78 -2.21 -6.15
C VAL A 104 -10.06 -1.36 -7.20
N PHE A 105 -8.81 -1.69 -7.52
CA PHE A 105 -8.03 -1.02 -8.57
C PHE A 105 -8.74 -1.06 -9.93
N ILE A 106 -9.38 -2.17 -10.26
CA ILE A 106 -10.03 -2.41 -11.56
C ILE A 106 -11.20 -1.46 -11.78
N PRO A 107 -12.25 -1.44 -10.94
CA PRO A 107 -13.36 -0.51 -11.09
C PRO A 107 -12.91 0.94 -10.92
N PHE A 108 -11.97 1.24 -10.01
CA PHE A 108 -11.49 2.59 -9.78
C PHE A 108 -10.76 3.14 -11.01
N LEU A 109 -9.79 2.41 -11.57
CA LEU A 109 -9.07 2.80 -12.78
C LEU A 109 -10.02 2.95 -13.98
N SER A 110 -11.01 2.05 -14.10
CA SER A 110 -12.01 2.06 -15.17
C SER A 110 -12.93 3.29 -15.12
N LEU A 111 -13.27 3.76 -13.92
CA LEU A 111 -14.11 4.94 -13.73
C LEU A 111 -13.36 6.24 -14.00
N LEU A 112 -12.01 6.24 -13.89
CA LEU A 112 -11.21 7.44 -14.08
C LEU A 112 -11.11 7.82 -15.56
N ASN A 113 -11.36 9.10 -15.83
CA ASN A 113 -11.11 9.79 -17.09
C ASN A 113 -10.66 11.23 -16.81
N LYS A 114 -10.39 12.01 -17.86
CA LYS A 114 -9.92 13.41 -17.72
C LYS A 114 -10.88 14.30 -16.93
N ASP A 115 -12.19 14.10 -17.08
CA ASP A 115 -13.25 14.92 -16.44
C ASP A 115 -13.47 14.52 -14.97
N ARG A 116 -13.27 13.24 -14.66
CA ARG A 116 -13.47 12.68 -13.31
C ARG A 116 -12.21 12.77 -12.44
N LEU A 117 -11.04 12.92 -13.06
CA LEU A 117 -9.74 12.99 -12.37
C LEU A 117 -9.67 14.06 -11.28
N PRO A 118 -10.16 15.31 -11.47
CA PRO A 118 -10.12 16.33 -10.43
C PRO A 118 -10.92 15.94 -9.17
N TRP A 119 -12.01 15.20 -9.32
CA TRP A 119 -12.84 14.72 -8.21
C TRP A 119 -12.15 13.63 -7.41
N ALA A 120 -11.47 12.70 -8.07
CA ALA A 120 -10.66 11.68 -7.41
C ALA A 120 -9.49 12.30 -6.64
N ILE A 121 -8.77 13.26 -7.24
CA ILE A 121 -7.69 14.00 -6.59
C ILE A 121 -8.25 14.81 -5.40
N GLY A 122 -9.38 15.50 -5.59
CA GLY A 122 -10.02 16.27 -4.53
C GLY A 122 -10.37 15.40 -3.33
N GLY A 123 -10.94 14.23 -3.56
CA GLY A 123 -11.25 13.26 -2.50
C GLY A 123 -10.01 12.75 -1.76
N LEU A 124 -8.96 12.37 -2.50
CA LEU A 124 -7.71 11.91 -1.90
C LEU A 124 -7.02 13.00 -1.07
N VAL A 125 -6.90 14.21 -1.64
CA VAL A 125 -6.26 15.34 -0.96
C VAL A 125 -7.05 15.76 0.27
N SER A 126 -8.39 15.85 0.17
CA SER A 126 -9.25 16.21 1.30
C SER A 126 -9.17 15.17 2.42
N GLY A 127 -9.30 13.88 2.09
CA GLY A 127 -9.18 12.80 3.07
C GLY A 127 -7.81 12.77 3.74
N TYR A 128 -6.74 12.92 2.96
CA TYR A 128 -5.37 12.98 3.47
C TYR A 128 -5.15 14.20 4.37
N ALA A 129 -5.63 15.38 3.96
CA ALA A 129 -5.49 16.60 4.73
C ALA A 129 -6.23 16.52 6.07
N ILE A 130 -7.45 15.97 6.10
CA ILE A 130 -8.23 15.76 7.33
C ILE A 130 -7.45 14.87 8.31
N VAL A 131 -6.99 13.71 7.85
CA VAL A 131 -6.24 12.76 8.70
C VAL A 131 -4.92 13.37 9.17
N LEU A 132 -4.22 14.10 8.29
CA LEU A 132 -2.99 14.78 8.65
C LEU A 132 -3.21 15.88 9.70
N MET A 133 -4.24 16.70 9.55
CA MET A 133 -4.57 17.76 10.52
C MET A 133 -4.90 17.18 11.90
N ILE A 134 -5.68 16.10 11.96
CA ILE A 134 -5.98 15.40 13.21
C ILE A 134 -4.69 14.84 13.82
N GLY A 135 -3.84 14.19 13.03
CA GLY A 135 -2.56 13.64 13.51
C GLY A 135 -1.59 14.71 14.01
N ILE A 136 -1.53 15.87 13.36
CA ILE A 136 -0.74 17.02 13.83
C ILE A 136 -1.30 17.56 15.15
N TYR A 137 -2.61 17.73 15.22
CA TYR A 137 -3.27 18.19 16.46
C TYR A 137 -2.94 17.26 17.63
N GLN A 138 -3.09 15.95 17.47
CA GLN A 138 -2.78 14.96 18.50
C GLN A 138 -1.29 15.00 18.89
N CYS A 139 -0.39 15.00 17.91
CA CYS A 139 1.04 14.93 18.15
C CYS A 139 1.62 16.24 18.73
N VAL A 140 1.20 17.41 18.20
CA VAL A 140 1.83 18.69 18.51
C VAL A 140 1.09 19.45 19.61
N ILE A 141 -0.23 19.41 19.60
CA ILE A 141 -1.07 20.22 20.51
C ILE A 141 -1.47 19.42 21.75
N ALA A 142 -1.97 18.18 21.55
CA ALA A 142 -2.38 17.32 22.66
C ALA A 142 -1.20 16.58 23.31
N GLY A 143 -0.01 16.55 22.69
CA GLY A 143 1.17 15.86 23.22
C GLY A 143 1.05 14.34 23.22
N GLU A 144 0.08 13.79 22.48
CA GLU A 144 -0.20 12.36 22.38
C GLU A 144 0.72 11.70 21.35
N GLN A 145 1.89 11.26 21.78
CA GLN A 145 2.83 10.58 20.88
C GLN A 145 2.38 9.15 20.57
N GLY A 146 2.47 8.78 19.29
CA GLY A 146 2.20 7.43 18.83
C GLY A 146 0.73 7.03 18.71
N ILE A 147 -0.20 7.92 19.02
CA ILE A 147 -1.65 7.69 18.86
C ILE A 147 -2.06 8.08 17.45
N PRO A 148 -2.57 7.13 16.65
CA PRO A 148 -3.01 7.42 15.30
C PRO A 148 -4.41 8.06 15.29
N PRO A 149 -4.70 8.95 14.32
CA PRO A 149 -6.02 9.56 14.21
C PRO A 149 -7.09 8.57 13.74
N LEU A 150 -8.35 8.81 14.11
CA LEU A 150 -9.54 8.11 13.58
C LEU A 150 -9.50 6.58 13.75
N ASP A 151 -8.96 6.04 14.85
CA ASP A 151 -8.80 4.60 15.09
C ASP A 151 -8.05 3.86 13.95
N ILE A 152 -7.25 4.56 13.19
CA ILE A 152 -6.35 3.96 12.20
C ILE A 152 -5.18 3.32 12.96
N SER A 153 -4.75 2.10 12.61
CA SER A 153 -3.55 1.54 13.26
C SER A 153 -2.33 2.44 13.02
N TYR A 154 -1.43 2.51 14.00
CA TYR A 154 -0.20 3.32 13.90
C TYR A 154 0.67 2.91 12.69
N LEU A 155 0.65 1.63 12.30
CA LEU A 155 1.35 1.14 11.10
C LEU A 155 0.71 1.68 9.81
N THR A 156 -0.63 1.69 9.74
CA THR A 156 -1.37 2.26 8.61
C THR A 156 -1.10 3.76 8.48
N PHE A 157 -1.16 4.49 9.60
CA PHE A 157 -0.93 5.93 9.60
C PHE A 157 0.52 6.28 9.24
N SER A 158 1.50 5.60 9.84
CA SER A 158 2.92 5.80 9.49
C SER A 158 3.22 5.48 8.01
N SER A 159 2.60 4.42 7.46
CA SER A 159 2.74 4.08 6.04
C SER A 159 2.13 5.14 5.13
N MET A 160 0.96 5.67 5.49
CA MET A 160 0.31 6.77 4.78
C MET A 160 1.22 8.02 4.73
N LEU A 161 1.81 8.40 5.87
CA LEU A 161 2.76 9.51 5.93
C LEU A 161 3.96 9.27 5.01
N GLY A 162 4.54 8.05 5.05
CA GLY A 162 5.67 7.67 4.19
C GLY A 162 5.38 7.78 2.70
N ILE A 163 4.22 7.32 2.26
CA ILE A 163 3.77 7.47 0.87
C ILE A 163 3.64 8.95 0.50
N GLY A 164 3.05 9.75 1.39
CA GLY A 164 2.93 11.20 1.20
C GLY A 164 4.28 11.90 1.08
N ILE A 165 5.28 11.48 1.86
CA ILE A 165 6.67 11.97 1.79
C ILE A 165 7.27 11.69 0.41
N ILE A 166 7.21 10.43 -0.06
CA ILE A 166 7.74 10.04 -1.37
C ILE A 166 7.10 10.84 -2.50
N ILE A 167 5.77 11.01 -2.46
CA ILE A 167 5.02 11.78 -3.46
C ILE A 167 5.38 13.26 -3.39
N SER A 168 5.47 13.85 -2.20
CA SER A 168 5.81 15.27 -2.02
C SER A 168 7.22 15.58 -2.55
N ILE A 169 8.20 14.71 -2.29
CA ILE A 169 9.57 14.83 -2.82
C ILE A 169 9.55 14.76 -4.35
N TYR A 170 8.81 13.81 -4.92
CA TYR A 170 8.68 13.67 -6.36
C TYR A 170 8.08 14.94 -6.99
N LEU A 171 6.94 15.40 -6.48
CA LEU A 171 6.25 16.59 -6.98
C LEU A 171 7.07 17.88 -6.80
N ALA A 172 7.81 18.00 -5.69
CA ALA A 172 8.73 19.11 -5.47
C ALA A 172 9.84 19.15 -6.53
N GLY A 173 10.32 17.99 -6.93
CA GLY A 173 11.29 17.85 -8.01
C GLY A 173 10.72 18.21 -9.39
N GLU A 174 9.45 17.92 -9.67
CA GLU A 174 8.79 18.23 -10.94
C GLU A 174 8.34 19.69 -11.05
N SER A 175 8.15 20.39 -9.91
CA SER A 175 7.60 21.73 -9.92
C SER A 175 8.63 22.80 -10.33
N ASN A 176 8.28 23.60 -11.34
CA ASN A 176 9.04 24.79 -11.76
C ASN A 176 8.70 26.04 -10.93
N HIS A 177 7.57 26.04 -10.22
CA HIS A 177 7.13 27.17 -9.41
C HIS A 177 7.80 27.15 -8.02
N LYS A 178 8.67 28.13 -7.73
CA LYS A 178 9.41 28.23 -6.44
C LYS A 178 8.51 28.10 -5.20
N LYS A 179 7.34 28.78 -5.20
CA LYS A 179 6.40 28.74 -4.06
C LYS A 179 5.82 27.33 -3.85
N ILE A 180 5.40 26.65 -4.92
CA ILE A 180 4.88 25.28 -4.85
C ILE A 180 5.97 24.32 -4.39
N LYS A 181 7.17 24.45 -4.95
CA LYS A 181 8.34 23.65 -4.57
C LYS A 181 8.67 23.80 -3.08
N SER A 182 8.71 25.03 -2.56
CA SER A 182 8.94 25.28 -1.14
C SER A 182 7.83 24.73 -0.26
N ALA A 183 6.57 24.88 -0.65
CA ALA A 183 5.43 24.32 0.08
C ALA A 183 5.48 22.78 0.15
N LEU A 184 5.87 22.10 -0.94
CA LEU A 184 6.02 20.64 -0.98
C LEU A 184 7.19 20.18 -0.11
N TRP A 185 8.32 20.88 -0.09
CA TRP A 185 9.42 20.57 0.82
C TRP A 185 9.03 20.81 2.29
N PHE A 186 8.32 21.88 2.60
CA PHE A 186 7.78 22.11 3.95
C PHE A 186 6.81 20.99 4.36
N LEU A 187 5.91 20.58 3.46
CA LEU A 187 5.02 19.44 3.70
C LEU A 187 5.83 18.16 3.96
N THR A 188 6.88 17.88 3.17
CA THR A 188 7.77 16.74 3.38
C THR A 188 8.37 16.71 4.78
N LEU A 189 8.90 17.85 5.24
CA LEU A 189 9.47 17.97 6.59
C LEU A 189 8.42 17.78 7.69
N LEU A 190 7.23 18.34 7.50
CA LEU A 190 6.11 18.18 8.44
C LEU A 190 5.67 16.73 8.53
N LEU A 191 5.51 16.04 7.39
CA LEU A 191 5.15 14.62 7.35
C LEU A 191 6.22 13.74 8.00
N LEU A 192 7.50 14.01 7.75
CA LEU A 192 8.62 13.34 8.40
C LEU A 192 8.59 13.54 9.91
N TYR A 193 8.39 14.77 10.37
CA TYR A 193 8.28 15.08 11.80
C TYR A 193 7.17 14.26 12.46
N VAL A 194 5.97 14.24 11.87
CA VAL A 194 4.85 13.45 12.40
C VAL A 194 5.16 11.96 12.36
N GLN A 195 5.78 11.45 11.28
CA GLN A 195 6.14 10.04 11.16
C GLN A 195 7.19 9.59 12.17
N PHE A 196 8.18 10.44 12.47
CA PHE A 196 9.18 10.16 13.51
C PHE A 196 8.56 10.04 14.92
N ASN A 197 7.46 10.72 15.17
CA ASN A 197 6.73 10.63 16.44
C ASN A 197 5.74 9.45 16.50
N GLN A 198 5.62 8.64 15.41
CA GLN A 198 4.83 7.41 15.42
C GLN A 198 5.66 6.21 15.87
N HIS A 199 4.98 5.15 16.39
CA HIS A 199 5.65 3.90 16.79
C HIS A 199 6.01 2.97 15.62
N GLY A 200 5.62 3.30 14.39
CA GLY A 200 5.81 2.49 13.18
C GLY A 200 7.25 2.49 12.64
N ARG A 201 8.15 1.66 13.21
CA ARG A 201 9.58 1.57 12.80
C ARG A 201 9.74 1.03 11.36
N GLY A 202 9.00 -0.03 10.99
CA GLY A 202 9.06 -0.63 9.66
C GLY A 202 8.69 0.35 8.54
N PRO A 203 7.51 1.00 8.60
CA PRO A 203 7.15 2.04 7.64
C PRO A 203 8.13 3.22 7.57
N LEU A 204 8.76 3.61 8.69
CA LEU A 204 9.78 4.67 8.69
C LEU A 204 11.01 4.25 7.88
N VAL A 205 11.54 3.04 8.11
CA VAL A 205 12.67 2.49 7.34
C VAL A 205 12.31 2.41 5.85
N ALA A 206 11.12 1.93 5.53
CA ALA A 206 10.63 1.86 4.15
C ALA A 206 10.54 3.26 3.49
N THR A 207 10.10 4.27 4.25
CA THR A 207 10.04 5.67 3.79
C THR A 207 11.43 6.20 3.50
N LEU A 208 12.39 6.01 4.39
CA LEU A 208 13.75 6.51 4.23
C LEU A 208 14.44 5.84 3.03
N LEU A 209 14.31 4.52 2.87
CA LEU A 209 14.89 3.80 1.73
C LEU A 209 14.19 4.14 0.41
N GLY A 210 12.87 4.21 0.38
CA GLY A 210 12.11 4.61 -0.80
C GLY A 210 12.40 6.05 -1.23
N SER A 211 12.45 6.99 -0.28
CA SER A 211 12.80 8.40 -0.54
C SER A 211 14.26 8.54 -0.98
N GLY A 212 15.18 7.81 -0.34
CA GLY A 212 16.59 7.77 -0.72
C GLY A 212 16.78 7.27 -2.15
N LEU A 213 16.10 6.19 -2.53
CA LEU A 213 16.11 5.66 -3.89
C LEU A 213 15.56 6.67 -4.91
N LEU A 214 14.44 7.34 -4.59
CA LEU A 214 13.87 8.39 -5.45
C LEU A 214 14.88 9.52 -5.69
N ILE A 215 15.48 10.03 -4.63
CA ILE A 215 16.46 11.11 -4.68
C ILE A 215 17.69 10.66 -5.49
N PHE A 216 18.20 9.46 -5.22
CA PHE A 216 19.34 8.92 -5.94
C PHE A 216 19.05 8.79 -7.45
N LEU A 217 17.94 8.17 -7.83
CA LEU A 217 17.58 7.98 -9.24
C LEU A 217 17.37 9.31 -9.97
N ARG A 218 16.84 10.32 -9.28
CA ARG A 218 16.56 11.63 -9.86
C ARG A 218 17.83 12.48 -10.04
N TYR A 219 18.70 12.49 -9.04
CA TYR A 219 19.87 13.39 -8.97
C TYR A 219 21.21 12.68 -9.14
N LYS A 220 21.22 11.42 -9.67
CA LYS A 220 22.44 10.62 -9.83
C LYS A 220 23.57 11.30 -10.65
N SER A 221 23.20 12.21 -11.54
CA SER A 221 24.16 13.03 -12.32
C SER A 221 24.62 14.29 -11.59
N GLU A 222 23.94 14.71 -10.52
CA GLU A 222 24.19 15.95 -9.80
C GLU A 222 24.84 15.68 -8.44
N LYS A 223 26.13 15.29 -8.45
CA LYS A 223 26.88 14.89 -7.24
C LYS A 223 26.80 15.92 -6.09
N LYS A 224 26.79 17.22 -6.40
CA LYS A 224 26.68 18.29 -5.38
C LYS A 224 25.33 18.25 -4.66
N VAL A 225 24.23 18.00 -5.41
CA VAL A 225 22.88 17.89 -4.84
C VAL A 225 22.78 16.64 -3.96
N LEU A 226 23.28 15.49 -4.42
CA LEU A 226 23.32 14.26 -3.63
C LEU A 226 24.13 14.44 -2.34
N LEU A 227 25.29 15.10 -2.42
CA LEU A 227 26.12 15.37 -1.25
C LEU A 227 25.40 16.30 -0.26
N SER A 228 24.75 17.37 -0.74
CA SER A 228 23.99 18.29 0.11
C SER A 228 22.85 17.57 0.83
N ILE A 229 22.10 16.71 0.13
CA ILE A 229 21.02 15.93 0.71
C ILE A 229 21.55 14.92 1.75
N ALA A 230 22.66 14.24 1.45
CA ALA A 230 23.32 13.33 2.39
C ALA A 230 23.77 14.07 3.66
N VAL A 231 24.37 15.25 3.53
CA VAL A 231 24.78 16.09 4.66
C VAL A 231 23.55 16.53 5.49
N CYS A 232 22.49 17.00 4.85
CA CYS A 232 21.23 17.34 5.56
C CYS A 232 20.65 16.14 6.30
N PHE A 233 20.69 14.96 5.67
CA PHE A 233 20.22 13.71 6.29
C PHE A 233 21.05 13.35 7.52
N ILE A 234 22.39 13.43 7.43
CA ILE A 234 23.30 13.17 8.55
C ILE A 234 23.05 14.17 9.69
N ILE A 235 22.95 15.46 9.40
CA ILE A 235 22.67 16.49 10.40
C ILE A 235 21.34 16.22 11.11
N THR A 236 20.29 15.87 10.35
CA THR A 236 18.98 15.54 10.89
C THR A 236 19.03 14.27 11.76
N ALA A 237 19.73 13.23 11.31
CA ALA A 237 19.92 12.01 12.07
C ALA A 237 20.70 12.24 13.36
N VAL A 238 21.75 13.05 13.31
CA VAL A 238 22.53 13.44 14.50
C VAL A 238 21.67 14.25 15.47
N ALA A 239 20.97 15.29 15.01
CA ALA A 239 20.08 16.09 15.85
C ALA A 239 18.99 15.21 16.52
N PHE A 240 18.47 14.24 15.78
CA PHE A 240 17.49 13.29 16.30
C PHE A 240 18.09 12.29 17.30
N ALA A 241 19.33 11.85 17.07
CA ALA A 241 20.04 11.00 18.02
C ALA A 241 20.22 11.70 19.39
N TYR A 242 20.51 12.97 19.38
CA TYR A 242 20.61 13.78 20.60
C TYR A 242 19.26 14.06 21.27
N SER A 243 18.13 13.90 20.59
CA SER A 243 16.79 14.09 21.19
C SER A 243 16.34 12.96 22.14
N GLY A 244 17.18 11.97 22.37
CA GLY A 244 16.90 10.81 23.23
C GLY A 244 15.96 9.76 22.62
N GLY A 245 15.08 10.15 21.71
CA GLY A 245 14.07 9.22 21.15
C GLY A 245 14.66 8.13 20.27
N LEU A 246 15.67 8.44 19.45
CA LEU A 246 16.34 7.43 18.62
C LEU A 246 17.20 6.49 19.48
N TYR A 247 17.93 7.04 20.45
CA TYR A 247 18.74 6.25 21.36
C TYR A 247 17.91 5.22 22.13
N GLN A 248 16.78 5.64 22.71
CA GLN A 248 15.85 4.72 23.40
C GLN A 248 15.33 3.63 22.47
N ARG A 249 15.02 3.97 21.21
CA ARG A 249 14.55 2.99 20.20
C ARG A 249 15.62 1.99 19.81
N LEU A 250 16.86 2.44 19.63
CA LEU A 250 17.99 1.56 19.33
C LEU A 250 18.33 0.67 20.53
N ALA A 251 18.34 1.23 21.73
CA ALA A 251 18.54 0.47 22.96
C ALA A 251 17.45 -0.61 23.13
N GLN A 252 16.19 -0.30 22.82
CA GLN A 252 15.10 -1.29 22.84
C GLN A 252 15.30 -2.41 21.82
N VAL A 253 15.78 -2.11 20.61
CA VAL A 253 16.09 -3.15 19.59
C VAL A 253 17.22 -4.05 20.11
N GLN A 254 18.27 -3.47 20.69
CA GLN A 254 19.36 -4.24 21.28
C GLN A 254 18.85 -5.14 22.40
N THR A 255 18.05 -4.61 23.33
CA THR A 255 17.44 -5.40 24.41
C THR A 255 16.56 -6.53 23.87
N ASP A 256 15.73 -6.27 22.84
CA ASP A 256 14.90 -7.28 22.20
C ASP A 256 15.74 -8.43 21.60
N ILE A 257 16.90 -8.10 20.99
CA ILE A 257 17.84 -9.10 20.44
C ILE A 257 18.48 -9.92 21.56
N GLU A 258 18.99 -9.27 22.62
CA GLU A 258 19.61 -9.93 23.77
C GLU A 258 18.63 -10.87 24.47
N LEU A 259 17.37 -10.44 24.67
CA LEU A 259 16.32 -11.29 25.24
C LEU A 259 16.00 -12.49 24.34
N SER A 260 15.96 -12.29 23.03
CA SER A 260 15.73 -13.37 22.06
C SER A 260 16.86 -14.42 22.11
N GLN A 261 18.13 -13.98 22.27
CA GLN A 261 19.28 -14.87 22.43
C GLN A 261 19.22 -15.68 23.74
N GLN A 262 18.53 -15.15 24.76
CA GLN A 262 18.26 -15.85 26.04
C GLN A 262 17.01 -16.75 25.97
N GLY A 263 16.38 -16.91 24.81
CA GLY A 263 15.16 -17.70 24.64
C GLY A 263 13.86 -16.99 25.07
N LYS A 264 13.91 -15.69 25.30
CA LYS A 264 12.73 -14.86 25.64
C LYS A 264 12.22 -14.15 24.41
N TYR A 265 11.08 -14.59 23.89
CA TYR A 265 10.50 -14.10 22.63
C TYR A 265 9.23 -13.25 22.81
N ASP A 266 8.92 -12.86 24.05
CA ASP A 266 7.73 -12.06 24.43
C ASP A 266 7.88 -10.55 24.13
N THR A 267 8.95 -10.16 23.43
CA THR A 267 9.17 -8.80 22.93
C THR A 267 8.65 -8.61 21.49
N SER A 268 8.48 -7.36 21.06
CA SER A 268 7.98 -7.06 19.72
C SER A 268 8.84 -7.63 18.58
N LEU A 269 10.17 -7.63 18.73
CA LEU A 269 11.09 -8.17 17.74
C LEU A 269 11.29 -9.68 17.93
N GLY A 270 11.40 -10.13 19.18
CA GLY A 270 11.52 -11.55 19.53
C GLY A 270 10.34 -12.37 19.00
N TYR A 271 9.12 -11.85 19.16
CA TYR A 271 7.93 -12.47 18.60
C TYR A 271 8.01 -12.61 17.07
N ARG A 272 8.46 -11.57 16.35
CA ARG A 272 8.66 -11.66 14.90
C ARG A 272 9.68 -12.72 14.51
N PHE A 273 10.80 -12.82 15.22
CA PHE A 273 11.78 -13.87 14.98
C PHE A 273 11.18 -15.28 15.12
N ALA A 274 10.41 -15.50 16.17
CA ALA A 274 9.74 -16.78 16.38
C ALA A 274 8.71 -17.10 15.26
N VAL A 275 7.88 -16.12 14.90
CA VAL A 275 6.88 -16.30 13.83
C VAL A 275 7.55 -16.54 12.48
N TRP A 276 8.65 -15.85 12.18
CA TRP A 276 9.42 -16.05 10.95
C TRP A 276 10.09 -17.40 10.91
N ASP A 277 10.70 -17.84 12.01
CA ASP A 277 11.36 -19.16 12.10
C ASP A 277 10.34 -20.29 11.89
N VAL A 278 9.19 -20.24 12.54
CA VAL A 278 8.09 -21.19 12.35
C VAL A 278 7.51 -21.13 10.94
N GLY A 279 7.34 -19.92 10.38
CA GLY A 279 6.85 -19.75 9.01
C GLY A 279 7.80 -20.30 7.95
N LEU A 280 9.12 -20.07 8.12
CA LEU A 280 10.14 -20.62 7.21
C LEU A 280 10.19 -22.15 7.31
N HIS A 281 10.04 -22.71 8.51
CA HIS A 281 9.92 -24.16 8.70
C HIS A 281 8.71 -24.70 7.95
N GLY A 282 7.54 -24.09 8.07
CA GLY A 282 6.34 -24.51 7.33
C GLY A 282 6.51 -24.42 5.82
N ILE A 283 7.17 -23.38 5.31
CA ILE A 283 7.50 -23.29 3.88
C ILE A 283 8.40 -24.46 3.47
N ALA A 284 9.39 -24.82 4.30
CA ALA A 284 10.29 -25.94 4.02
C ALA A 284 9.58 -27.31 4.02
N GLU A 285 8.50 -27.48 4.81
CA GLU A 285 7.67 -28.69 4.77
C GLU A 285 6.86 -28.81 3.48
N LYS A 286 6.32 -27.70 2.94
CA LYS A 286 5.53 -27.67 1.71
C LYS A 286 6.03 -26.62 0.73
N PRO A 287 7.22 -26.82 0.13
CA PRO A 287 7.93 -25.75 -0.57
C PRO A 287 7.28 -25.30 -1.89
N LEU A 288 6.54 -26.15 -2.60
CA LEU A 288 6.04 -25.81 -3.94
C LEU A 288 4.71 -25.06 -3.90
N PHE A 289 3.72 -25.55 -3.14
CA PHE A 289 2.36 -25.03 -3.13
C PHE A 289 1.89 -24.57 -1.74
N GLY A 290 2.74 -24.64 -0.73
CA GLY A 290 2.41 -24.21 0.63
C GLY A 290 1.33 -25.07 1.28
N HIS A 291 0.81 -24.58 2.40
CA HIS A 291 -0.22 -25.25 3.20
C HIS A 291 -1.67 -24.92 2.79
N GLY A 292 -1.83 -24.12 1.75
CA GLY A 292 -3.13 -23.63 1.30
C GLY A 292 -3.51 -22.29 1.94
N THR A 293 -4.51 -21.64 1.37
CA THR A 293 -4.94 -20.31 1.79
C THR A 293 -5.77 -20.40 3.07
N GLY A 294 -5.43 -19.58 4.06
CA GLY A 294 -6.16 -19.49 5.34
C GLY A 294 -5.44 -20.05 6.58
N VAL A 295 -4.28 -20.61 6.42
CA VAL A 295 -3.59 -21.52 7.34
C VAL A 295 -2.71 -20.91 8.45
N PRO A 296 -2.19 -19.66 8.40
CA PRO A 296 -1.04 -19.28 9.23
C PRO A 296 -1.24 -19.55 10.72
N GLU A 297 -2.40 -19.22 11.28
CA GLU A 297 -2.67 -19.29 12.71
C GLU A 297 -2.69 -20.71 13.24
N GLY A 298 -3.49 -21.59 12.65
CA GLY A 298 -3.62 -22.98 13.10
C GLY A 298 -2.31 -23.78 12.97
N TYR A 299 -1.52 -23.50 11.92
CA TYR A 299 -0.19 -24.07 11.77
C TYR A 299 0.76 -23.60 12.89
N PHE A 300 0.80 -22.29 13.16
CA PHE A 300 1.66 -21.72 14.19
C PHE A 300 1.36 -22.31 15.56
N GLU A 301 0.11 -22.25 16.00
CA GLU A 301 -0.31 -22.74 17.33
C GLU A 301 0.03 -24.23 17.54
N LYS A 302 -0.13 -25.06 16.52
CA LYS A 302 0.21 -26.46 16.58
C LYS A 302 1.73 -26.70 16.61
N THR A 303 2.47 -25.99 15.76
CA THR A 303 3.90 -26.20 15.57
C THR A 303 4.75 -25.72 16.75
N VAL A 304 4.39 -24.58 17.37
CA VAL A 304 5.16 -24.02 18.49
C VAL A 304 5.22 -24.93 19.70
N MET A 305 4.28 -25.86 19.84
CA MET A 305 4.24 -26.79 20.99
C MET A 305 5.40 -27.79 20.99
N THR A 306 5.90 -28.17 19.79
CA THR A 306 6.92 -29.22 19.65
C THR A 306 8.19 -28.76 18.92
N TYR A 307 8.07 -27.78 18.06
CA TYR A 307 9.18 -27.29 17.23
C TYR A 307 10.35 -26.80 18.10
N LYS A 308 11.57 -27.26 17.75
CA LYS A 308 12.80 -26.98 18.51
C LYS A 308 12.67 -27.27 20.02
N GLY A 309 11.99 -28.36 20.39
CA GLY A 309 11.77 -28.71 21.78
C GLY A 309 10.76 -27.82 22.51
N GLY A 310 9.90 -27.12 21.78
CA GLY A 310 8.86 -26.28 22.36
C GLY A 310 9.37 -24.95 22.89
N ILE A 311 10.47 -24.40 22.33
CA ILE A 311 11.06 -23.11 22.76
C ILE A 311 10.05 -21.95 22.63
N TYR A 312 9.07 -22.07 21.74
CA TYR A 312 8.04 -21.05 21.47
C TYR A 312 6.67 -21.36 22.06
N LYS A 313 6.52 -22.46 22.84
CA LYS A 313 5.23 -22.98 23.33
C LYS A 313 4.39 -21.99 24.14
N ASP A 314 5.05 -21.02 24.79
CA ASP A 314 4.37 -20.04 25.63
C ASP A 314 3.92 -18.78 24.88
N LEU A 315 4.38 -18.57 23.62
CA LEU A 315 4.04 -17.38 22.86
C LEU A 315 2.53 -17.19 22.58
N PRO A 316 1.74 -18.25 22.29
CA PRO A 316 0.30 -18.10 22.08
C PRO A 316 -0.45 -17.57 23.32
N LYS A 317 0.14 -17.66 24.51
CA LYS A 317 -0.45 -17.11 25.76
C LYS A 317 -0.37 -15.59 25.81
N TYR A 318 0.64 -15.00 25.16
CA TYR A 318 0.92 -13.56 25.19
C TYR A 318 0.43 -12.84 23.96
N MET A 319 0.43 -13.51 22.81
CA MET A 319 0.09 -12.91 21.53
C MET A 319 -0.66 -13.89 20.64
N GLU A 320 -1.79 -13.47 20.16
CA GLU A 320 -2.60 -14.19 19.19
C GLU A 320 -2.00 -14.03 17.78
N THR A 321 -1.45 -15.11 17.23
CA THR A 321 -0.82 -15.10 15.91
C THR A 321 -1.87 -15.07 14.84
N SER A 322 -1.87 -13.99 14.08
CA SER A 322 -2.86 -13.77 13.04
C SER A 322 -2.25 -13.64 11.64
N HIS A 323 -0.95 -13.53 11.57
CA HIS A 323 -0.15 -13.39 10.35
C HIS A 323 1.35 -13.43 10.71
N TYR A 324 2.22 -13.70 9.73
CA TYR A 324 3.66 -13.89 9.95
C TYR A 324 4.48 -12.59 10.02
N HIS A 325 3.88 -11.40 10.04
CA HIS A 325 4.59 -10.12 10.03
C HIS A 325 5.66 -10.01 8.94
N ASN A 326 5.42 -10.65 7.80
CA ASN A 326 6.27 -10.61 6.62
C ASN A 326 5.45 -11.11 5.42
N ASP A 327 5.27 -10.28 4.38
CA ASP A 327 4.48 -10.64 3.21
C ASP A 327 5.01 -11.88 2.48
N TRP A 328 6.35 -12.04 2.42
CA TRP A 328 6.97 -13.16 1.73
C TRP A 328 6.74 -14.48 2.46
N ILE A 329 6.87 -14.47 3.78
CA ILE A 329 6.59 -15.66 4.61
C ILE A 329 5.09 -15.95 4.57
N GLU A 330 4.23 -14.94 4.69
CA GLU A 330 2.77 -15.11 4.62
C GLU A 330 2.34 -15.77 3.30
N ILE A 331 2.76 -15.23 2.17
CA ILE A 331 2.45 -15.77 0.84
C ILE A 331 3.10 -17.15 0.63
N GLY A 332 4.34 -17.33 1.12
CA GLY A 332 5.05 -18.61 1.06
C GLY A 332 4.33 -19.70 1.86
N MET A 333 3.79 -19.39 3.03
CA MET A 333 2.97 -20.32 3.82
C MET A 333 1.67 -20.70 3.12
N HIS A 334 1.00 -19.72 2.47
CA HIS A 334 -0.22 -20.00 1.73
C HIS A 334 0.03 -20.84 0.47
N LEU A 335 1.00 -20.46 -0.36
CA LEU A 335 1.12 -20.95 -1.73
C LEU A 335 2.53 -21.44 -2.11
N GLY A 336 3.47 -21.53 -1.17
CA GLY A 336 4.85 -21.97 -1.43
C GLY A 336 5.60 -21.11 -2.43
N ALA A 337 6.54 -21.70 -3.14
CA ALA A 337 7.32 -21.05 -4.20
C ALA A 337 6.44 -20.49 -5.33
N PHE A 338 5.34 -21.16 -5.67
CA PHE A 338 4.36 -20.66 -6.63
C PHE A 338 3.81 -19.31 -6.20
N GLY A 339 3.38 -19.19 -4.93
CA GLY A 339 2.88 -17.92 -4.38
C GLY A 339 3.94 -16.82 -4.36
N LEU A 340 5.18 -17.16 -4.01
CA LEU A 340 6.30 -16.21 -4.01
C LEU A 340 6.57 -15.64 -5.41
N LEU A 341 6.51 -16.49 -6.44
CA LEU A 341 6.65 -16.05 -7.84
C LEU A 341 5.49 -15.14 -8.26
N VAL A 342 4.25 -15.48 -7.89
CA VAL A 342 3.07 -14.64 -8.17
C VAL A 342 3.16 -13.30 -7.46
N PHE A 343 3.63 -13.27 -6.22
CA PHE A 343 3.81 -12.02 -5.47
C PHE A 343 4.94 -11.15 -6.04
N ALA A 344 6.06 -11.76 -6.41
CA ALA A 344 7.13 -11.07 -7.12
C ALA A 344 6.65 -10.51 -8.48
N PHE A 345 5.81 -11.27 -9.20
CA PHE A 345 5.17 -10.81 -10.43
C PHE A 345 4.25 -9.61 -10.18
N LEU A 346 3.50 -9.57 -9.07
CA LEU A 346 2.69 -8.41 -8.68
C LEU A 346 3.55 -7.15 -8.51
N LEU A 347 4.64 -7.22 -7.75
CA LEU A 347 5.54 -6.08 -7.52
C LEU A 347 6.21 -5.62 -8.82
N ARG A 348 6.68 -6.57 -9.64
CA ARG A 348 7.23 -6.27 -10.96
C ARG A 348 6.20 -5.59 -11.87
N SER A 349 4.98 -6.10 -11.91
CA SER A 349 3.91 -5.57 -12.73
C SER A 349 3.47 -4.19 -12.27
N TRP A 350 3.50 -3.91 -10.97
CA TRP A 350 3.25 -2.58 -10.43
C TRP A 350 4.29 -1.58 -10.96
N PHE A 351 5.56 -1.95 -10.86
CA PHE A 351 6.64 -1.13 -11.43
C PHE A 351 6.49 -0.95 -12.95
N GLN A 352 6.21 -2.02 -13.69
CA GLN A 352 6.06 -1.96 -15.15
C GLN A 352 4.89 -1.07 -15.57
N THR A 353 3.75 -1.14 -14.86
CA THR A 353 2.63 -0.24 -15.09
C THR A 353 3.02 1.22 -14.91
N LEU A 354 3.68 1.57 -13.81
CA LEU A 354 4.14 2.94 -13.58
C LEU A 354 5.21 3.38 -14.61
N LYS A 355 6.13 2.50 -14.96
CA LYS A 355 7.16 2.74 -15.98
C LYS A 355 6.53 3.01 -17.35
N ALA A 356 5.55 2.22 -17.77
CA ALA A 356 4.83 2.39 -19.03
C ALA A 356 4.16 3.77 -19.15
N HIS A 357 3.83 4.37 -18.02
CA HIS A 357 3.24 5.70 -17.92
C HIS A 357 4.25 6.82 -17.59
N SER A 358 5.54 6.61 -17.87
CA SER A 358 6.63 7.59 -17.63
C SER A 358 6.84 7.96 -16.15
N LEU A 359 6.44 7.07 -15.24
CA LEU A 359 6.58 7.22 -13.78
C LEU A 359 7.61 6.25 -13.20
N SER A 360 8.70 5.96 -13.95
CA SER A 360 9.70 4.98 -13.52
C SER A 360 10.39 5.34 -12.20
N ILE A 361 10.74 6.60 -11.99
CA ILE A 361 11.43 7.05 -10.77
C ILE A 361 10.51 6.95 -9.54
N PRO A 362 9.33 7.60 -9.49
CA PRO A 362 8.43 7.43 -8.34
C PRO A 362 7.91 5.99 -8.23
N GLY A 363 7.76 5.27 -9.34
CA GLY A 363 7.38 3.86 -9.34
C GLY A 363 8.39 2.97 -8.65
N ALA A 364 9.70 3.15 -8.93
CA ALA A 364 10.75 2.42 -8.23
C ALA A 364 10.76 2.71 -6.73
N ALA A 365 10.58 3.97 -6.34
CA ALA A 365 10.52 4.37 -4.94
C ALA A 365 9.33 3.77 -4.19
N LEU A 366 8.13 3.80 -4.79
CA LEU A 366 6.92 3.22 -4.19
C LEU A 366 7.01 1.69 -4.10
N VAL A 367 7.54 1.01 -5.13
CA VAL A 367 7.73 -0.45 -5.07
C VAL A 367 8.80 -0.82 -4.05
N CYS A 368 9.88 -0.04 -3.92
CA CYS A 368 10.86 -0.20 -2.85
C CYS A 368 10.20 -0.05 -1.47
N PHE A 369 9.37 0.97 -1.29
CA PHE A 369 8.61 1.17 -0.05
C PHE A 369 7.71 -0.03 0.27
N ILE A 370 6.95 -0.55 -0.72
CA ILE A 370 6.08 -1.73 -0.56
C ILE A 370 6.93 -2.95 -0.18
N PHE A 371 8.04 -3.19 -0.89
CA PHE A 371 8.93 -4.32 -0.65
C PHE A 371 9.51 -4.30 0.78
N ILE A 372 10.07 -3.18 1.21
CA ILE A 372 10.66 -3.04 2.56
C ILE A 372 9.57 -3.14 3.65
N SER A 373 8.40 -2.52 3.43
CA SER A 373 7.28 -2.65 4.36
C SER A 373 6.83 -4.10 4.50
N GLY A 374 6.78 -4.85 3.38
CA GLY A 374 6.42 -6.27 3.35
C GLY A 374 7.47 -7.19 3.98
N LEU A 375 8.74 -6.78 4.09
CA LEU A 375 9.76 -7.51 4.85
C LEU A 375 9.62 -7.32 6.36
N THR A 376 9.09 -6.18 6.80
CA THR A 376 9.00 -5.82 8.21
C THR A 376 7.64 -6.12 8.83
N ASP A 377 6.61 -6.30 8.00
CA ASP A 377 5.26 -6.66 8.41
C ASP A 377 4.47 -7.24 7.21
N THR A 378 3.28 -7.80 7.44
CA THR A 378 2.39 -8.26 6.36
C THR A 378 1.63 -7.06 5.80
N PHE A 379 2.38 -6.23 5.04
CA PHE A 379 1.92 -4.95 4.51
C PHE A 379 0.72 -5.08 3.56
N ALA A 380 0.70 -6.13 2.73
CA ALA A 380 -0.38 -6.38 1.78
C ALA A 380 -1.75 -6.62 2.45
N LEU A 381 -1.77 -6.97 3.75
CA LEU A 381 -2.99 -7.08 4.55
C LEU A 381 -3.52 -5.75 5.10
N TYR A 382 -2.73 -4.67 5.01
CA TYR A 382 -3.18 -3.33 5.42
C TYR A 382 -4.04 -2.67 4.33
N THR A 383 -5.27 -3.13 4.22
CA THR A 383 -6.20 -2.80 3.12
C THR A 383 -6.29 -1.31 2.79
N LYS A 384 -6.30 -0.44 3.80
CA LYS A 384 -6.38 1.02 3.60
C LYS A 384 -5.16 1.57 2.87
N VAL A 385 -3.95 1.14 3.28
CA VAL A 385 -2.69 1.64 2.69
C VAL A 385 -2.53 1.11 1.27
N VAL A 386 -2.78 -0.17 1.07
CA VAL A 386 -2.68 -0.80 -0.24
C VAL A 386 -3.71 -0.20 -1.22
N THR A 387 -4.94 -0.01 -0.76
CA THR A 387 -5.97 0.68 -1.54
C THR A 387 -5.55 2.11 -1.88
N PHE A 388 -5.00 2.85 -0.92
CA PHE A 388 -4.48 4.20 -1.14
C PHE A 388 -3.39 4.23 -2.22
N LEU A 389 -2.42 3.32 -2.16
CA LEU A 389 -1.38 3.18 -3.17
C LEU A 389 -1.94 2.86 -4.56
N LEU A 390 -2.92 1.96 -4.65
CA LEU A 390 -3.58 1.61 -5.90
C LEU A 390 -4.33 2.79 -6.49
N VAL A 391 -5.06 3.53 -5.65
CA VAL A 391 -5.80 4.73 -6.07
C VAL A 391 -4.85 5.83 -6.55
N ILE A 392 -3.75 6.06 -5.85
CA ILE A 392 -2.68 6.97 -6.29
C ILE A 392 -2.10 6.51 -7.62
N THR A 393 -1.84 5.20 -7.77
CA THR A 393 -1.35 4.63 -9.04
C THR A 393 -2.33 4.90 -10.18
N ALA A 394 -3.63 4.66 -9.98
CA ALA A 394 -4.66 4.94 -10.98
C ALA A 394 -4.73 6.43 -11.35
N VAL A 395 -4.72 7.31 -10.34
CA VAL A 395 -4.72 8.77 -10.53
C VAL A 395 -3.48 9.20 -11.30
N ALA A 396 -2.28 8.70 -10.94
CA ALA A 396 -1.03 9.04 -11.61
C ALA A 396 -1.02 8.60 -13.08
N ILE A 397 -1.55 7.41 -13.39
CA ILE A 397 -1.71 6.91 -14.75
C ILE A 397 -2.57 7.88 -15.58
N VAL A 398 -3.75 8.23 -15.10
CA VAL A 398 -4.68 9.09 -15.85
C VAL A 398 -4.16 10.53 -15.93
N TRP A 399 -3.48 11.03 -14.89
CA TRP A 399 -2.80 12.32 -14.88
C TRP A 399 -1.74 12.41 -15.99
N GLN A 400 -0.90 11.40 -16.13
CA GLN A 400 0.12 11.35 -17.17
C GLN A 400 -0.49 11.25 -18.57
N LYS A 401 -1.56 10.46 -18.74
CA LYS A 401 -2.32 10.38 -20.00
C LYS A 401 -2.88 11.74 -20.41
N LYS A 402 -3.35 12.54 -19.46
CA LYS A 402 -3.85 13.89 -19.71
C LYS A 402 -2.73 14.82 -20.21
N ASN A 403 -1.55 14.74 -19.60
CA ASN A 403 -0.42 15.64 -19.88
C ASN A 403 0.31 15.32 -21.20
N MET A 404 0.38 14.03 -21.57
CA MET A 404 1.11 13.61 -22.77
C MET A 404 0.33 13.71 -24.09
N GLY A 405 -0.99 14.00 -24.04
CA GLY A 405 -1.84 14.02 -25.22
C GLY A 405 -2.05 12.63 -25.86
N GLU A 406 -3.18 12.41 -26.51
CA GLU A 406 -3.55 11.08 -27.04
C GLU A 406 -2.61 10.56 -28.15
N LYS A 407 -1.99 11.46 -28.93
CA LYS A 407 -1.14 11.08 -30.08
C LYS A 407 0.20 10.43 -29.71
N THR A 408 0.76 10.72 -28.55
CA THR A 408 2.04 10.13 -28.08
C THR A 408 1.85 8.76 -27.42
N TRP A 409 0.62 8.38 -27.14
CA TRP A 409 0.28 7.15 -26.41
C TRP A 409 0.31 5.90 -27.28
N GLU A 410 -0.13 6.00 -28.54
CA GLU A 410 -0.11 4.86 -29.47
C GLU A 410 1.31 4.43 -29.82
N TYR A 411 2.24 5.36 -29.99
CA TYR A 411 3.63 5.07 -30.38
C TYR A 411 4.47 4.37 -29.29
N LYS A 412 4.19 4.60 -28.01
CA LYS A 412 4.94 3.95 -26.92
C LYS A 412 4.46 2.54 -26.56
N ARG A 413 3.28 2.14 -27.02
CA ARG A 413 2.76 0.77 -26.82
C ARG A 413 3.39 -0.28 -27.72
N VAL A 414 3.92 0.11 -28.86
CA VAL A 414 4.45 -0.81 -29.89
C VAL A 414 5.89 -1.27 -29.61
N GLY A 415 6.60 -0.61 -28.70
CA GLY A 415 8.03 -0.85 -28.43
C GLY A 415 8.38 -1.61 -27.14
N ILE A 416 7.40 -2.27 -26.49
CA ILE A 416 7.64 -3.02 -25.25
C ILE A 416 7.13 -4.47 -25.45
N PHE A 417 7.89 -5.24 -26.22
CA PHE A 417 7.96 -6.68 -26.15
C PHE A 417 9.43 -7.08 -26.04
#